data_c34c326acee4b9764ab7bbb33c3f7300
#
_entry.id   c34c326acee4b9764ab7bbb33c3f7300
#
_cell.length_a   1.000
_cell.length_b   1.000
_cell.length_c   1.000
_cell.angle_alpha   90.00
_cell.angle_beta   90.00
_cell.angle_gamma   90.00
#
_symmetry.space_group_name_H-M   'P 1'
#
loop_
_entity.id
_entity.type
_entity.pdbx_description
1 polymer ?
#
loop_
_entity_poly.entity_id
_entity_poly.type
_entity_poly.pdbx_seq_one_letter_code
_entity_poly.pdbx_strand_id
1 'polypeptide(L)'
;MTRKLLFGLLGLLWLAGAPARAAEITAPDALAKSVTDEVLAVLRSDKDIQAGNVRKVVDLVEKMVLPHFDFVRMTRLAVGVNWRKASPEQQKSLVEEFRALLVHTYSATFVAYRDQKLEYRPLRMQPNDTEVVIKSLINQPGGKPVTVDYKMEKSASGWKVYDVVVADLSLVQNYRGSFETEVRKGGIDGLIQALVDKNKQLAAGTTSAATK
;
A
#
# COMPACT_ATOMS: atom_id res chain seq x y z
N MET A 1 22.82 81.83 5.03
CA MET A 1 23.56 80.64 5.52
C MET A 1 22.57 79.68 6.18
N THR A 2 22.07 78.68 5.43
CA THR A 2 21.02 77.77 5.88
C THR A 2 21.47 76.38 5.58
N ARG A 3 21.83 75.64 6.63
CA ARG A 3 22.23 74.20 6.58
C ARG A 3 20.96 73.34 6.64
N LYS A 4 20.67 72.64 5.56
CA LYS A 4 19.61 71.60 5.48
C LYS A 4 20.19 70.27 6.04
N LEU A 5 19.58 69.77 7.12
CA LEU A 5 19.79 68.44 7.65
C LEU A 5 18.84 67.45 6.93
N LEU A 6 19.39 66.49 6.19
CA LEU A 6 18.69 65.33 5.64
C LEU A 6 18.63 64.23 6.70
N PHE A 7 17.45 63.90 7.16
CA PHE A 7 17.20 62.69 7.95
C PHE A 7 16.92 61.52 7.00
N GLY A 8 17.85 60.57 6.91
CA GLY A 8 17.63 59.28 6.20
C GLY A 8 16.85 58.33 7.08
N LEU A 9 15.67 57.94 6.62
CA LEU A 9 14.82 56.96 7.24
C LEU A 9 15.26 55.56 6.75
N LEU A 10 15.97 54.82 7.62
CA LEU A 10 16.36 53.41 7.35
C LEU A 10 15.19 52.52 7.74
N GLY A 11 14.40 52.11 6.74
CA GLY A 11 13.30 51.14 6.92
C GLY A 11 13.85 49.71 7.07
N LEU A 12 13.83 49.18 8.28
CA LEU A 12 14.11 47.75 8.55
C LEU A 12 12.92 46.91 8.07
N LEU A 13 13.06 46.23 6.90
CA LEU A 13 12.13 45.19 6.47
C LEU A 13 12.36 43.93 7.34
N TRP A 14 11.48 43.71 8.29
CA TRP A 14 11.37 42.44 8.97
C TRP A 14 10.67 41.45 8.00
N LEU A 15 11.44 40.55 7.35
CA LEU A 15 10.87 39.37 6.74
C LEU A 15 10.43 38.42 7.89
N ALA A 16 9.15 38.45 8.20
CA ALA A 16 8.51 37.44 9.02
C ALA A 16 8.50 36.12 8.22
N GLY A 17 9.53 35.31 8.42
CA GLY A 17 9.54 33.92 7.96
C GLY A 17 8.42 33.16 8.68
N ALA A 18 7.31 32.90 7.98
CA ALA A 18 6.27 31.98 8.50
C ALA A 18 6.95 30.62 8.73
N PRO A 19 6.81 30.01 9.91
CA PRO A 19 7.32 28.66 10.13
C PRO A 19 6.60 27.74 9.16
N ALA A 20 7.34 27.08 8.27
CA ALA A 20 6.81 25.99 7.46
C ALA A 20 6.33 24.90 8.43
N ARG A 21 5.02 24.80 8.58
CA ARG A 21 4.39 23.76 9.38
C ARG A 21 4.66 22.46 8.65
N ALA A 22 5.58 21.65 9.17
CA ALA A 22 5.74 20.26 8.68
C ALA A 22 4.36 19.60 8.76
N ALA A 23 3.89 19.05 7.64
CA ALA A 23 2.62 18.34 7.63
C ALA A 23 2.72 17.21 8.68
N GLU A 24 1.81 17.23 9.65
CA GLU A 24 1.78 16.24 10.71
C GLU A 24 1.50 14.88 10.09
N ILE A 25 2.44 13.95 10.26
CA ILE A 25 2.31 12.59 9.73
C ILE A 25 1.18 11.91 10.51
N THR A 26 0.11 11.54 9.81
CA THR A 26 -1.02 10.79 10.38
C THR A 26 -0.52 9.53 11.08
N ALA A 27 -1.01 9.27 12.29
CA ALA A 27 -0.65 8.07 13.05
C ALA A 27 -1.03 6.79 12.26
N PRO A 28 -0.24 5.72 12.34
CA PRO A 28 -0.38 4.56 11.45
C PRO A 28 -1.71 3.81 11.64
N ASP A 29 -2.23 3.75 12.85
CA ASP A 29 -3.55 3.16 13.16
C ASP A 29 -4.71 4.03 12.64
N ALA A 30 -4.61 5.34 12.79
CA ALA A 30 -5.56 6.28 12.22
C ALA A 30 -5.59 6.22 10.69
N LEU A 31 -4.41 6.12 10.05
CA LEU A 31 -4.29 5.95 8.60
C LEU A 31 -4.94 4.65 8.14
N ALA A 32 -4.58 3.51 8.76
CA ALA A 32 -5.15 2.21 8.41
C ALA A 32 -6.68 2.21 8.54
N LYS A 33 -7.19 2.81 9.63
CA LYS A 33 -8.63 2.92 9.87
C LYS A 33 -9.32 3.81 8.85
N SER A 34 -8.80 5.01 8.57
CA SER A 34 -9.38 5.95 7.60
C SER A 34 -9.47 5.34 6.21
N VAL A 35 -8.37 4.78 5.70
CA VAL A 35 -8.34 4.13 4.37
C VAL A 35 -9.35 2.98 4.31
N THR A 36 -9.43 2.16 5.35
CA THR A 36 -10.40 1.05 5.39
C THR A 36 -11.84 1.54 5.41
N ASP A 37 -12.15 2.52 6.25
CA ASP A 37 -13.51 3.06 6.36
C ASP A 37 -13.95 3.69 5.02
N GLU A 38 -13.06 4.42 4.34
CA GLU A 38 -13.32 5.03 3.04
C GLU A 38 -13.56 3.95 1.95
N VAL A 39 -12.71 2.93 1.89
CA VAL A 39 -12.87 1.81 0.95
C VAL A 39 -14.19 1.08 1.19
N LEU A 40 -14.50 0.75 2.44
CA LEU A 40 -15.76 0.08 2.80
C LEU A 40 -16.98 0.94 2.45
N ALA A 41 -16.92 2.27 2.61
CA ALA A 41 -17.98 3.17 2.22
C ALA A 41 -18.26 3.10 0.71
N VAL A 42 -17.22 3.09 -0.12
CA VAL A 42 -17.37 2.93 -1.58
C VAL A 42 -17.91 1.55 -1.94
N LEU A 43 -17.36 0.46 -1.36
CA LEU A 43 -17.81 -0.90 -1.61
C LEU A 43 -19.31 -1.09 -1.31
N ARG A 44 -19.81 -0.40 -0.28
CA ARG A 44 -21.23 -0.47 0.13
C ARG A 44 -22.15 0.43 -0.69
N SER A 45 -21.64 1.49 -1.30
CA SER A 45 -22.45 2.48 -2.03
C SER A 45 -22.46 2.29 -3.55
N ASP A 46 -21.37 1.74 -4.14
CA ASP A 46 -21.26 1.55 -5.58
C ASP A 46 -22.03 0.31 -6.04
N LYS A 47 -23.12 0.53 -6.80
CA LYS A 47 -24.01 -0.55 -7.30
C LYS A 47 -23.31 -1.50 -8.27
N ASP A 48 -22.34 -1.02 -9.06
CA ASP A 48 -21.64 -1.87 -10.01
C ASP A 48 -20.66 -2.81 -9.30
N ILE A 49 -19.99 -2.31 -8.25
CA ILE A 49 -19.16 -3.15 -7.38
C ILE A 49 -20.03 -4.20 -6.68
N GLN A 50 -21.20 -3.80 -6.19
CA GLN A 50 -22.16 -4.74 -5.60
C GLN A 50 -22.68 -5.78 -6.59
N ALA A 51 -22.79 -5.42 -7.87
CA ALA A 51 -23.12 -6.33 -8.97
C ALA A 51 -21.95 -7.22 -9.40
N GLY A 52 -20.76 -7.07 -8.78
CA GLY A 52 -19.60 -7.92 -9.06
C GLY A 52 -18.62 -7.36 -10.08
N ASN A 53 -18.66 -6.05 -10.38
CA ASN A 53 -17.71 -5.42 -11.31
C ASN A 53 -16.29 -5.36 -10.70
N VAL A 54 -15.50 -6.39 -10.97
CA VAL A 54 -14.12 -6.52 -10.46
C VAL A 54 -13.21 -5.39 -10.97
N ARG A 55 -13.43 -4.87 -12.20
CA ARG A 55 -12.64 -3.77 -12.75
C ARG A 55 -12.74 -2.52 -11.88
N LYS A 56 -13.96 -2.15 -11.48
CA LYS A 56 -14.17 -1.02 -10.55
C LYS A 56 -13.50 -1.25 -9.19
N VAL A 57 -13.45 -2.50 -8.72
CA VAL A 57 -12.72 -2.83 -7.49
C VAL A 57 -11.21 -2.63 -7.68
N VAL A 58 -10.66 -3.03 -8.81
CA VAL A 58 -9.24 -2.78 -9.14
C VAL A 58 -8.96 -1.28 -9.15
N ASP A 59 -9.79 -0.48 -9.83
CA ASP A 59 -9.64 0.98 -9.89
C ASP A 59 -9.71 1.62 -8.48
N LEU A 60 -10.63 1.13 -7.64
CA LEU A 60 -10.77 1.56 -6.25
C LEU A 60 -9.49 1.25 -5.44
N VAL A 61 -8.99 0.01 -5.54
CA VAL A 61 -7.78 -0.44 -4.85
C VAL A 61 -6.58 0.38 -5.32
N GLU A 62 -6.41 0.58 -6.62
CA GLU A 62 -5.32 1.37 -7.19
C GLU A 62 -5.32 2.81 -6.69
N LYS A 63 -6.49 3.42 -6.59
CA LYS A 63 -6.63 4.83 -6.19
C LYS A 63 -6.53 5.04 -4.68
N MET A 64 -7.12 4.16 -3.88
CA MET A 64 -7.30 4.40 -2.45
C MET A 64 -6.41 3.55 -1.56
N VAL A 65 -5.99 2.37 -2.01
CA VAL A 65 -5.22 1.43 -1.18
C VAL A 65 -3.74 1.46 -1.52
N LEU A 66 -3.39 1.30 -2.80
CA LEU A 66 -1.98 1.14 -3.22
C LEU A 66 -1.07 2.33 -2.89
N PRO A 67 -1.52 3.59 -2.83
CA PRO A 67 -0.67 4.71 -2.41
C PRO A 67 -0.12 4.56 -0.98
N HIS A 68 -0.74 3.73 -0.15
CA HIS A 68 -0.33 3.48 1.23
C HIS A 68 0.62 2.28 1.39
N PHE A 69 1.04 1.65 0.28
CA PHE A 69 1.93 0.49 0.27
C PHE A 69 3.34 0.83 -0.22
N ASP A 70 4.35 0.18 0.35
CA ASP A 70 5.72 0.18 -0.16
C ASP A 70 5.99 -1.10 -0.97
N PHE A 71 5.65 -1.06 -2.26
CA PHE A 71 5.86 -2.20 -3.15
C PHE A 71 7.33 -2.51 -3.40
N VAL A 72 8.22 -1.52 -3.28
CA VAL A 72 9.67 -1.76 -3.41
C VAL A 72 10.16 -2.65 -2.27
N ARG A 73 9.79 -2.31 -1.03
CA ARG A 73 10.13 -3.12 0.14
C ARG A 73 9.46 -4.50 0.09
N MET A 74 8.18 -4.58 -0.25
CA MET A 74 7.45 -5.84 -0.40
C MET A 74 8.15 -6.78 -1.39
N THR A 75 8.47 -6.27 -2.58
CA THR A 75 9.15 -7.05 -3.62
C THR A 75 10.54 -7.47 -3.19
N ARG A 76 11.31 -6.57 -2.60
CA ARG A 76 12.64 -6.88 -2.06
C ARG A 76 12.60 -8.01 -1.04
N LEU A 77 11.62 -8.04 -0.16
CA LEU A 77 11.44 -9.08 0.84
C LEU A 77 11.01 -10.41 0.22
N ALA A 78 10.13 -10.38 -0.80
CA ALA A 78 9.66 -11.58 -1.51
C ALA A 78 10.79 -12.20 -2.38
N VAL A 79 11.56 -11.37 -3.10
CA VAL A 79 12.70 -11.83 -3.94
C VAL A 79 13.90 -12.25 -3.07
N GLY A 80 14.02 -11.69 -1.86
CA GLY A 80 15.03 -12.05 -0.88
C GLY A 80 16.46 -11.71 -1.36
N VAL A 81 17.39 -12.65 -1.18
CA VAL A 81 18.83 -12.44 -1.50
C VAL A 81 19.08 -12.16 -2.98
N ASN A 82 18.18 -12.60 -3.86
CA ASN A 82 18.30 -12.41 -5.30
C ASN A 82 18.01 -10.96 -5.72
N TRP A 83 17.32 -10.16 -4.87
CA TRP A 83 17.08 -8.74 -5.13
C TRP A 83 18.36 -7.96 -5.43
N ARG A 84 19.44 -8.25 -4.71
CA ARG A 84 20.75 -7.58 -4.91
C ARG A 84 21.48 -7.96 -6.21
N LYS A 85 21.04 -9.04 -6.88
CA LYS A 85 21.60 -9.49 -8.17
C LYS A 85 20.84 -8.89 -9.35
N ALA A 86 19.64 -8.34 -9.11
CA ALA A 86 18.83 -7.71 -10.14
C ALA A 86 19.36 -6.32 -10.50
N SER A 87 19.38 -5.99 -11.80
CA SER A 87 19.65 -4.63 -12.27
C SER A 87 18.54 -3.66 -11.82
N PRO A 88 18.78 -2.34 -11.85
CA PRO A 88 17.72 -1.35 -11.55
C PRO A 88 16.47 -1.54 -12.41
N GLU A 89 16.60 -1.87 -13.68
CA GLU A 89 15.51 -2.13 -14.62
C GLU A 89 14.75 -3.39 -14.23
N GLN A 90 15.47 -4.47 -13.90
CA GLN A 90 14.86 -5.71 -13.41
C GLN A 90 14.14 -5.50 -12.07
N GLN A 91 14.73 -4.73 -11.15
CA GLN A 91 14.07 -4.38 -9.89
C GLN A 91 12.77 -3.62 -10.14
N LYS A 92 12.76 -2.66 -11.06
CA LYS A 92 11.55 -1.93 -11.44
C LYS A 92 10.49 -2.87 -12.01
N SER A 93 10.85 -3.73 -12.97
CA SER A 93 9.93 -4.72 -13.56
C SER A 93 9.37 -5.68 -12.50
N LEU A 94 10.22 -6.19 -11.58
CA LEU A 94 9.77 -7.04 -10.48
C LEU A 94 8.74 -6.35 -9.58
N VAL A 95 8.94 -5.05 -9.28
CA VAL A 95 8.00 -4.27 -8.46
C VAL A 95 6.67 -4.10 -9.18
N GLU A 96 6.69 -3.74 -10.46
CA GLU A 96 5.49 -3.55 -11.28
C GLU A 96 4.69 -4.85 -11.41
N GLU A 97 5.37 -5.95 -11.75
CA GLU A 97 4.71 -7.25 -11.95
C GLU A 97 4.21 -7.87 -10.64
N PHE A 98 4.96 -7.74 -9.54
CA PHE A 98 4.49 -8.24 -8.24
C PHE A 98 3.31 -7.42 -7.70
N ARG A 99 3.33 -6.10 -7.88
CA ARG A 99 2.16 -5.24 -7.58
C ARG A 99 0.93 -5.71 -8.37
N ALA A 100 1.06 -5.89 -9.69
CA ALA A 100 -0.04 -6.35 -10.54
C ALA A 100 -0.56 -7.73 -10.09
N LEU A 101 0.35 -8.67 -9.77
CA LEU A 101 -0.01 -9.98 -9.24
C LEU A 101 -0.88 -9.89 -7.99
N LEU A 102 -0.47 -9.07 -7.03
CA LEU A 102 -1.22 -8.89 -5.77
C LEU A 102 -2.59 -8.26 -6.04
N VAL A 103 -2.67 -7.24 -6.88
CA VAL A 103 -3.93 -6.58 -7.25
C VAL A 103 -4.88 -7.59 -7.90
N HIS A 104 -4.44 -8.30 -8.93
CA HIS A 104 -5.29 -9.27 -9.64
C HIS A 104 -5.72 -10.45 -8.75
N THR A 105 -4.82 -10.91 -7.86
CA THR A 105 -5.12 -12.05 -6.98
C THR A 105 -6.14 -11.68 -5.90
N TYR A 106 -6.04 -10.49 -5.32
CA TYR A 106 -6.79 -10.15 -4.12
C TYR A 106 -7.97 -9.19 -4.34
N SER A 107 -8.06 -8.49 -5.49
CA SER A 107 -9.16 -7.55 -5.74
C SER A 107 -10.54 -8.20 -5.70
N ALA A 108 -10.69 -9.42 -6.20
CA ALA A 108 -11.95 -10.14 -6.14
C ALA A 108 -12.42 -10.41 -4.69
N THR A 109 -11.49 -10.52 -3.74
CA THR A 109 -11.81 -10.73 -2.34
C THR A 109 -12.55 -9.53 -1.75
N PHE A 110 -12.27 -8.31 -2.21
CA PHE A 110 -12.97 -7.10 -1.74
C PHE A 110 -14.46 -7.10 -2.10
N VAL A 111 -14.87 -7.77 -3.20
CA VAL A 111 -16.30 -7.91 -3.56
C VAL A 111 -17.05 -8.71 -2.50
N ALA A 112 -16.40 -9.70 -1.89
CA ALA A 112 -16.99 -10.55 -0.86
C ALA A 112 -17.09 -9.87 0.52
N TYR A 113 -16.33 -8.78 0.75
CA TYR A 113 -16.25 -8.10 2.04
C TYR A 113 -17.25 -6.93 2.16
N ARG A 114 -18.57 -7.20 2.10
CA ARG A 114 -19.60 -6.15 2.16
C ARG A 114 -20.09 -5.86 3.57
N ASP A 115 -20.32 -6.92 4.36
CA ASP A 115 -21.02 -6.86 5.64
C ASP A 115 -20.14 -7.17 6.85
N GLN A 116 -18.84 -7.39 6.59
CA GLN A 116 -17.92 -7.68 7.66
C GLN A 116 -17.60 -6.41 8.45
N LYS A 117 -17.39 -6.61 9.77
CA LYS A 117 -16.91 -5.57 10.67
C LYS A 117 -15.43 -5.79 10.90
N LEU A 118 -14.64 -4.76 10.61
CA LEU A 118 -13.22 -4.74 10.94
C LEU A 118 -13.04 -4.08 12.30
N GLU A 119 -12.40 -4.77 13.23
CA GLU A 119 -12.08 -4.29 14.55
C GLU A 119 -10.56 -4.12 14.66
N TYR A 120 -10.10 -2.92 14.98
CA TYR A 120 -8.70 -2.64 15.22
C TYR A 120 -8.36 -2.84 16.70
N ARG A 121 -7.22 -3.48 16.98
CA ARG A 121 -6.69 -3.57 18.34
C ARG A 121 -5.90 -2.31 18.65
N PRO A 122 -5.90 -1.85 19.93
CA PRO A 122 -5.11 -0.69 20.33
C PRO A 122 -3.64 -0.85 19.97
N LEU A 123 -3.09 0.14 19.26
CA LEU A 123 -1.67 0.21 18.94
C LEU A 123 -0.91 0.68 20.19
N ARG A 124 0.18 -0.03 20.52
CA ARG A 124 1.18 0.43 21.48
C ARG A 124 2.44 0.81 20.69
N MET A 125 2.72 2.11 20.62
CA MET A 125 3.84 2.66 19.87
C MET A 125 4.64 3.60 20.76
N GLN A 126 5.97 3.53 20.67
CA GLN A 126 6.89 4.48 21.28
C GLN A 126 7.14 5.66 20.32
N PRO A 127 7.51 6.87 20.83
CA PRO A 127 7.71 8.04 19.97
C PRO A 127 8.74 7.86 18.85
N ASN A 128 9.73 6.99 19.04
CA ASN A 128 10.82 6.74 18.09
C ASN A 128 10.63 5.49 17.23
N ASP A 129 9.50 4.82 17.34
CA ASP A 129 9.24 3.64 16.52
C ASP A 129 9.12 4.04 15.04
N THR A 130 9.88 3.35 14.21
CA THR A 130 9.87 3.48 12.75
C THR A 130 9.15 2.33 12.07
N GLU A 131 8.84 1.27 12.80
CA GLU A 131 8.06 0.12 12.35
C GLU A 131 7.00 -0.24 13.38
N VAL A 132 5.81 -0.58 12.91
CA VAL A 132 4.69 -1.00 13.76
C VAL A 132 3.90 -2.13 13.09
N VAL A 133 3.12 -2.84 13.89
CA VAL A 133 2.14 -3.81 13.42
C VAL A 133 0.76 -3.35 13.87
N ILE A 134 -0.10 -2.98 12.91
CA ILE A 134 -1.50 -2.68 13.15
C ILE A 134 -2.27 -4.00 13.11
N LYS A 135 -2.82 -4.39 14.24
CA LYS A 135 -3.58 -5.63 14.38
C LYS A 135 -5.06 -5.38 14.21
N SER A 136 -5.69 -6.18 13.37
CA SER A 136 -7.13 -6.12 13.17
C SER A 136 -7.77 -7.51 13.12
N LEU A 137 -9.09 -7.52 13.28
CA LEU A 137 -9.91 -8.72 13.26
C LEU A 137 -11.11 -8.48 12.34
N ILE A 138 -11.28 -9.33 11.36
CA ILE A 138 -12.45 -9.34 10.49
C ILE A 138 -13.46 -10.31 11.05
N ASN A 139 -14.59 -9.79 11.53
CA ASN A 139 -15.70 -10.59 12.00
C ASN A 139 -16.60 -10.96 10.81
N GLN A 140 -16.79 -12.26 10.60
CA GLN A 140 -17.62 -12.81 9.53
C GLN A 140 -18.93 -13.34 10.12
N PRO A 141 -20.09 -13.00 9.54
CA PRO A 141 -21.37 -13.60 9.95
C PRO A 141 -21.33 -15.13 9.81
N GLY A 142 -21.53 -15.86 10.91
CA GLY A 142 -21.53 -17.34 10.92
C GLY A 142 -20.17 -18.01 10.77
N GLY A 143 -19.06 -17.26 10.69
CA GLY A 143 -17.71 -17.76 10.57
C GLY A 143 -16.81 -17.42 11.76
N LYS A 144 -15.61 -18.03 11.78
CA LYS A 144 -14.57 -17.63 12.74
C LYS A 144 -13.98 -16.28 12.31
N PRO A 145 -13.67 -15.38 13.25
CA PRO A 145 -12.94 -14.16 12.95
C PRO A 145 -11.60 -14.45 12.29
N VAL A 146 -11.21 -13.61 11.33
CA VAL A 146 -9.93 -13.71 10.63
C VAL A 146 -9.03 -12.55 11.06
N THR A 147 -7.82 -12.86 11.52
CA THR A 147 -6.80 -11.85 11.83
C THR A 147 -6.24 -11.26 10.54
N VAL A 148 -6.11 -9.94 10.50
CA VAL A 148 -5.41 -9.21 9.43
C VAL A 148 -4.49 -8.19 10.08
N ASP A 149 -3.20 -8.41 9.97
CA ASP A 149 -2.18 -7.55 10.54
C ASP A 149 -1.44 -6.82 9.41
N TYR A 150 -1.27 -5.50 9.57
CA TYR A 150 -0.54 -4.66 8.63
C TYR A 150 0.81 -4.31 9.23
N LYS A 151 1.92 -4.76 8.62
CA LYS A 151 3.25 -4.31 8.99
C LYS A 151 3.56 -3.02 8.25
N MET A 152 3.82 -1.96 8.99
CA MET A 152 4.04 -0.63 8.44
C MET A 152 5.40 -0.08 8.85
N GLU A 153 5.98 0.73 7.96
CA GLU A 153 7.17 1.51 8.24
C GLU A 153 6.92 3.00 8.02
N LYS A 154 7.64 3.81 8.77
CA LYS A 154 7.64 5.26 8.66
C LYS A 154 8.58 5.70 7.55
N SER A 155 8.06 6.35 6.52
CA SER A 155 8.81 6.94 5.42
C SER A 155 8.77 8.47 5.47
N ALA A 156 9.50 9.13 4.58
CA ALA A 156 9.43 10.58 4.43
C ALA A 156 8.03 11.10 4.05
N SER A 157 7.24 10.26 3.37
CA SER A 157 5.86 10.57 2.94
C SER A 157 4.78 10.05 3.89
N GLY A 158 5.13 9.60 5.08
CA GLY A 158 4.22 9.00 6.06
C GLY A 158 4.40 7.49 6.21
N TRP A 159 3.45 6.86 6.89
CA TRP A 159 3.47 5.42 7.10
C TRP A 159 3.08 4.65 5.84
N LYS A 160 3.81 3.55 5.55
CA LYS A 160 3.56 2.67 4.41
C LYS A 160 3.50 1.22 4.86
N VAL A 161 2.55 0.46 4.31
CA VAL A 161 2.43 -0.99 4.52
C VAL A 161 3.47 -1.71 3.66
N TYR A 162 4.27 -2.59 4.27
CA TYR A 162 5.24 -3.41 3.56
C TYR A 162 4.99 -4.92 3.66
N ASP A 163 4.00 -5.34 4.45
CA ASP A 163 3.51 -6.71 4.50
C ASP A 163 2.10 -6.75 5.09
N VAL A 164 1.28 -7.65 4.60
CA VAL A 164 -0.03 -7.98 5.19
C VAL A 164 0.00 -9.44 5.61
N VAL A 165 -0.40 -9.71 6.86
CA VAL A 165 -0.45 -11.05 7.42
C VAL A 165 -1.92 -11.40 7.63
N VAL A 166 -2.42 -12.41 6.94
CA VAL A 166 -3.81 -12.86 7.01
C VAL A 166 -3.84 -14.27 7.61
N ALA A 167 -4.54 -14.46 8.72
CA ALA A 167 -4.58 -15.74 9.43
C ALA A 167 -3.17 -16.33 9.65
N ASP A 168 -2.26 -15.50 10.13
CA ASP A 168 -0.84 -15.78 10.40
C ASP A 168 0.02 -16.07 9.15
N LEU A 169 -0.53 -15.93 7.94
CA LEU A 169 0.21 -16.08 6.67
C LEU A 169 0.60 -14.70 6.10
N SER A 170 1.90 -14.42 6.08
CA SER A 170 2.44 -13.22 5.42
C SER A 170 2.31 -13.32 3.91
N LEU A 171 1.71 -12.31 3.26
CA LEU A 171 1.59 -12.25 1.81
C LEU A 171 2.97 -12.27 1.14
N VAL A 172 3.91 -11.50 1.68
CA VAL A 172 5.27 -11.40 1.13
C VAL A 172 6.03 -12.72 1.27
N GLN A 173 5.98 -13.34 2.46
CA GLN A 173 6.70 -14.60 2.71
C GLN A 173 6.11 -15.77 1.90
N ASN A 174 4.80 -15.75 1.64
CA ASN A 174 4.13 -16.79 0.86
C ASN A 174 4.68 -16.88 -0.57
N TYR A 175 5.10 -15.77 -1.17
CA TYR A 175 5.68 -15.75 -2.52
C TYR A 175 7.16 -16.10 -2.56
N ARG A 176 7.88 -16.05 -1.44
CA ARG A 176 9.33 -16.20 -1.40
C ARG A 176 9.83 -17.53 -1.98
N GLY A 177 9.18 -18.64 -1.62
CA GLY A 177 9.57 -19.97 -2.10
C GLY A 177 9.35 -20.16 -3.60
N SER A 178 8.22 -19.67 -4.13
CA SER A 178 7.94 -19.72 -5.56
C SER A 178 8.89 -18.81 -6.36
N PHE A 179 9.16 -17.61 -5.89
CA PHE A 179 10.09 -16.68 -6.55
C PHE A 179 11.52 -17.24 -6.58
N GLU A 180 11.98 -17.81 -5.47
CA GLU A 180 13.27 -18.49 -5.43
C GLU A 180 13.35 -19.64 -6.44
N THR A 181 12.27 -20.40 -6.61
CA THR A 181 12.19 -21.48 -7.57
C THR A 181 12.29 -20.97 -9.00
N GLU A 182 11.58 -19.90 -9.36
CA GLU A 182 11.64 -19.31 -10.70
C GLU A 182 13.02 -18.68 -10.97
N VAL A 183 13.64 -18.03 -9.98
CA VAL A 183 15.01 -17.51 -10.13
C VAL A 183 16.02 -18.65 -10.34
N ARG A 184 15.85 -19.81 -9.71
CA ARG A 184 16.74 -20.98 -9.96
C ARG A 184 16.61 -21.55 -11.35
N LYS A 185 15.40 -21.48 -11.97
CA LYS A 185 15.14 -21.98 -13.32
C LYS A 185 15.66 -21.06 -14.41
N GLY A 186 15.41 -19.78 -14.30
CA GLY A 186 15.64 -18.83 -15.40
C GLY A 186 16.28 -17.49 -14.99
N GLY A 187 16.86 -17.41 -13.80
CA GLY A 187 17.42 -16.15 -13.30
C GLY A 187 16.32 -15.13 -12.96
N ILE A 188 16.73 -13.88 -12.83
CA ILE A 188 15.80 -12.76 -12.55
C ILE A 188 14.82 -12.58 -13.71
N ASP A 189 15.27 -12.68 -14.94
CA ASP A 189 14.43 -12.54 -16.13
C ASP A 189 13.39 -13.66 -16.22
N GLY A 190 13.74 -14.89 -15.80
CA GLY A 190 12.80 -15.99 -15.67
C GLY A 190 11.69 -15.72 -14.65
N LEU A 191 12.02 -15.13 -13.51
CA LEU A 191 11.02 -14.71 -12.53
C LEU A 191 10.12 -13.60 -13.11
N ILE A 192 10.69 -12.58 -13.77
CA ILE A 192 9.91 -11.50 -14.39
C ILE A 192 8.94 -12.09 -15.41
N GLN A 193 9.42 -12.97 -16.31
CA GLN A 193 8.57 -13.60 -17.30
C GLN A 193 7.44 -14.43 -16.68
N ALA A 194 7.73 -15.21 -15.63
CA ALA A 194 6.72 -15.98 -14.91
C ALA A 194 5.65 -15.10 -14.29
N LEU A 195 6.02 -13.93 -13.75
CA LEU A 195 5.07 -12.94 -13.22
C LEU A 195 4.21 -12.33 -14.32
N VAL A 196 4.81 -11.91 -15.45
CA VAL A 196 4.09 -11.39 -16.62
C VAL A 196 3.04 -12.39 -17.11
N ASP A 197 3.43 -13.66 -17.28
CA ASP A 197 2.53 -14.69 -17.77
C ASP A 197 1.39 -14.98 -16.78
N LYS A 198 1.69 -14.99 -15.49
CA LYS A 198 0.67 -15.14 -14.45
C LYS A 198 -0.31 -13.97 -14.44
N ASN A 199 0.17 -12.74 -14.57
CA ASN A 199 -0.67 -11.55 -14.62
C ASN A 199 -1.58 -11.54 -15.84
N LYS A 200 -1.09 -11.94 -17.01
CA LYS A 200 -1.93 -12.11 -18.22
C LYS A 200 -3.04 -13.13 -18.00
N GLN A 201 -2.75 -14.27 -17.38
CA GLN A 201 -3.75 -15.29 -17.06
C GLN A 201 -4.82 -14.77 -16.10
N LEU A 202 -4.43 -14.06 -15.04
CA LEU A 202 -5.37 -13.51 -14.06
C LEU A 202 -6.25 -12.41 -14.69
N ALA A 203 -5.67 -11.52 -15.50
CA ALA A 203 -6.41 -10.48 -16.21
C ALA A 203 -7.45 -11.08 -17.20
N ALA A 204 -7.11 -12.15 -17.92
CA ALA A 204 -8.04 -12.84 -18.80
C ALA A 204 -9.20 -13.51 -18.03
N GLY A 205 -8.90 -14.10 -16.86
CA GLY A 205 -9.92 -14.70 -15.98
C GLY A 205 -10.91 -13.69 -15.40
N THR A 206 -10.44 -12.49 -15.03
CA THR A 206 -11.30 -11.40 -14.56
C THR A 206 -12.22 -10.85 -15.65
N THR A 207 -11.78 -10.82 -16.89
CA THR A 207 -12.59 -10.37 -18.03
C THR A 207 -13.72 -11.37 -18.35
N SER A 208 -13.45 -12.67 -18.24
CA SER A 208 -14.46 -13.72 -18.47
C SER A 208 -15.55 -13.79 -17.40
N ALA A 209 -15.23 -13.44 -16.15
CA ALA A 209 -16.20 -13.40 -15.04
C ALA A 209 -17.15 -12.19 -15.11
N ALA A 210 -16.75 -11.10 -15.77
CA ALA A 210 -17.55 -9.88 -15.93
C ALA A 210 -18.56 -9.97 -17.10
N THR A 211 -18.51 -11.04 -17.91
CA THR A 211 -19.36 -11.21 -19.12
C THR A 211 -20.45 -12.26 -18.93
N LYS A 212 -20.57 -12.85 -17.75
CA LYS A 212 -21.66 -13.77 -17.36
C LYS A 212 -22.57 -13.10 -16.34
#